data_53a78e327c2cf8f2f62df432bf9d97b4
#
_entry.id   53a78e327c2cf8f2f62df432bf9d97b4
#
_cell.length_a   1.000
_cell.length_b   1.000
_cell.length_c   1.000
_cell.angle_alpha   90.00
_cell.angle_beta   90.00
_cell.angle_gamma   90.00
#
_symmetry.space_group_name_H-M   'P 1'
#
loop_
_entity.id
_entity.type
_entity.pdbx_description
1 polymer ?
#
loop_
_entity_poly.entity_id
_entity_poly.type
_entity_poly.pdbx_seq_one_letter_code
_entity_poly.pdbx_strand_id
1 'polypeptide(L)'
;MENGGYIVAIDLGSNTVVAVVGTKTEDGKIRILDKEISTVQGAGMVRGEIKNIDLVSQSIKNAVNAIEERMGIRITEAYTGISGQHIRSVKQPYYVFASRGDEIRQEDVRQLHDSMRNVPAPDGEKILQIIPQNYIIDDKEETANPVGTFGNKLASTFNIILGDTVAINRLEMALKRVNIAPLGLYLNAIASGEAVLTPDEKEEGVAVIDIGGGTTDVVVYQDNIIRHVGIVPMGGNVINKDIRSYGILEKHVESLKTRYGEAMRDAAQPDKYITTPGLSAKASKEISAQNLAAIIEARMLDIIDFAIEEIKKSGYHDKLGAGVVLTGGGAQLKHVDLLFKSYTGLDARVAGAESNLDESSLESAGSPALTTAIGLLMKAYEDRAQNKTINRSRPLSPRPATKEQLSNTGVKRNLNDFYQRRQNINEGTEGGEGGEGGEGGNNKTKKTTIKDNKQEKPSAIKRFLNRLRDYLEEDEIEDNEI
;
A
#
# COMPACT_ATOMS: atom_id res chain seq x y z
N MET A 1 -33.21 -16.06 -8.32
CA MET A 1 -31.92 -15.38 -8.26
C MET A 1 -31.75 -14.65 -9.56
N GLU A 2 -31.87 -13.32 -9.51
CA GLU A 2 -31.78 -12.47 -10.68
C GLU A 2 -30.38 -12.55 -11.30
N ASN A 3 -30.27 -12.36 -12.60
CA ASN A 3 -29.11 -12.58 -13.49
C ASN A 3 -27.82 -11.74 -13.23
N GLY A 4 -27.54 -11.35 -12.00
CA GLY A 4 -26.30 -10.70 -11.61
C GLY A 4 -25.44 -11.69 -10.81
N GLY A 5 -24.47 -12.33 -11.48
CA GLY A 5 -23.56 -13.24 -10.79
C GLY A 5 -22.80 -12.54 -9.64
N TYR A 6 -22.64 -13.24 -8.53
CA TYR A 6 -21.80 -12.79 -7.42
C TYR A 6 -20.31 -12.75 -7.79
N ILE A 7 -19.54 -11.98 -7.06
CA ILE A 7 -18.07 -11.93 -7.10
C ILE A 7 -17.53 -12.34 -5.73
N VAL A 8 -16.41 -13.05 -5.74
CA VAL A 8 -15.65 -13.39 -4.54
C VAL A 8 -14.36 -12.61 -4.52
N ALA A 9 -14.07 -11.95 -3.41
CA ALA A 9 -12.78 -11.34 -3.13
C ALA A 9 -12.17 -11.96 -1.87
N ILE A 10 -10.85 -12.15 -1.91
CA ILE A 10 -10.06 -12.67 -0.78
C ILE A 10 -8.94 -11.68 -0.50
N ASP A 11 -9.02 -11.02 0.63
CA ASP A 11 -7.94 -10.17 1.16
C ASP A 11 -7.03 -11.00 2.06
N LEU A 12 -5.73 -11.00 1.75
CA LEU A 12 -4.70 -11.72 2.47
C LEU A 12 -3.91 -10.76 3.35
N GLY A 13 -4.36 -10.57 4.59
CA GLY A 13 -3.68 -9.75 5.57
C GLY A 13 -2.70 -10.54 6.45
N SER A 14 -1.77 -9.84 7.10
CA SER A 14 -0.76 -10.47 7.97
C SER A 14 -1.37 -11.19 9.18
N ASN A 15 -2.53 -10.75 9.67
CA ASN A 15 -3.20 -11.35 10.82
C ASN A 15 -4.44 -12.16 10.45
N THR A 16 -5.10 -11.78 9.35
CA THR A 16 -6.39 -12.35 8.97
C THR A 16 -6.48 -12.54 7.46
N VAL A 17 -7.15 -13.59 7.03
CA VAL A 17 -7.68 -13.74 5.69
C VAL A 17 -9.17 -13.37 5.74
N VAL A 18 -9.57 -12.44 4.91
CA VAL A 18 -10.97 -12.02 4.78
C VAL A 18 -11.49 -12.49 3.43
N ALA A 19 -12.47 -13.39 3.43
CA ALA A 19 -13.20 -13.78 2.23
C ALA A 19 -14.57 -13.09 2.24
N VAL A 20 -14.95 -12.48 1.13
CA VAL A 20 -16.26 -11.82 0.95
C VAL A 20 -16.89 -12.24 -0.36
N VAL A 21 -18.20 -12.43 -0.32
CA VAL A 21 -19.05 -12.66 -1.49
C VAL A 21 -20.02 -11.50 -1.61
N GLY A 22 -20.02 -10.84 -2.74
CA GLY A 22 -20.88 -9.67 -2.94
C GLY A 22 -21.51 -9.61 -4.32
N THR A 23 -22.50 -8.75 -4.44
CA THR A 23 -23.16 -8.39 -5.71
C THR A 23 -23.25 -6.87 -5.82
N LYS A 24 -23.38 -6.35 -7.04
CA LYS A 24 -23.60 -4.94 -7.29
C LYS A 24 -25.10 -4.70 -7.47
N THR A 25 -25.63 -3.74 -6.74
CA THR A 25 -27.04 -3.31 -6.82
C THR A 25 -27.27 -2.42 -8.04
N GLU A 26 -28.53 -2.12 -8.38
CA GLU A 26 -28.88 -1.29 -9.54
C GLU A 26 -28.40 0.15 -9.39
N ASP A 27 -28.36 0.69 -8.16
CA ASP A 27 -27.82 2.00 -7.81
C ASP A 27 -26.29 2.03 -7.73
N GLY A 28 -25.63 0.90 -8.05
CA GLY A 28 -24.17 0.81 -8.16
C GLY A 28 -23.44 0.48 -6.86
N LYS A 29 -24.14 0.32 -5.74
CA LYS A 29 -23.55 -0.05 -4.44
C LYS A 29 -23.24 -1.53 -4.35
N ILE A 30 -22.43 -1.90 -3.38
CA ILE A 30 -22.05 -3.29 -3.10
C ILE A 30 -22.95 -3.85 -2.00
N ARG A 31 -23.61 -4.95 -2.29
CA ARG A 31 -24.33 -5.76 -1.31
C ARG A 31 -23.48 -6.97 -0.96
N ILE A 32 -23.16 -7.13 0.32
CA ILE A 32 -22.45 -8.29 0.84
C ILE A 32 -23.47 -9.42 1.07
N LEU A 33 -23.24 -10.54 0.40
CA LEU A 33 -24.07 -11.73 0.53
C LEU A 33 -23.62 -12.61 1.69
N ASP A 34 -22.29 -12.76 1.85
CA ASP A 34 -21.66 -13.44 2.97
C ASP A 34 -20.20 -13.02 3.12
N LYS A 35 -19.64 -13.19 4.30
CA LYS A 35 -18.22 -12.93 4.60
C LYS A 35 -17.72 -13.84 5.70
N GLU A 36 -16.41 -14.09 5.69
CA GLU A 36 -15.73 -14.82 6.75
C GLU A 36 -14.35 -14.25 6.99
N ILE A 37 -13.94 -14.21 8.25
CA ILE A 37 -12.62 -13.77 8.70
C ILE A 37 -11.94 -14.95 9.40
N SER A 38 -10.84 -15.41 8.82
CA SER A 38 -10.00 -16.47 9.40
C SER A 38 -8.67 -15.91 9.86
N THR A 39 -8.24 -16.24 11.07
CA THR A 39 -6.95 -15.81 11.59
C THR A 39 -5.81 -16.57 10.90
N VAL A 40 -4.77 -15.86 10.49
CA VAL A 40 -3.50 -16.44 10.03
C VAL A 40 -2.70 -16.88 11.25
N GLN A 41 -2.37 -18.18 11.31
CA GLN A 41 -1.65 -18.74 12.45
C GLN A 41 -0.13 -18.57 12.30
N GLY A 42 0.55 -18.32 13.40
CA GLY A 42 2.01 -18.20 13.46
C GLY A 42 2.54 -17.13 12.51
N ALA A 43 3.75 -17.35 11.98
CA ALA A 43 4.38 -16.50 10.99
C ALA A 43 3.97 -16.87 9.54
N GLY A 44 2.70 -17.20 9.29
CA GLY A 44 2.20 -17.51 7.93
C GLY A 44 2.38 -16.36 6.97
N MET A 45 2.12 -15.14 7.43
CA MET A 45 2.40 -13.89 6.71
C MET A 45 3.14 -12.90 7.59
N VAL A 46 4.19 -12.27 7.05
CA VAL A 46 4.97 -11.24 7.72
C VAL A 46 5.11 -10.04 6.78
N ARG A 47 4.71 -8.85 7.22
CA ARG A 47 4.82 -7.59 6.45
C ARG A 47 4.23 -7.69 5.03
N GLY A 48 3.08 -8.38 4.89
CA GLY A 48 2.39 -8.58 3.62
C GLY A 48 3.00 -9.68 2.73
N GLU A 49 4.05 -10.37 3.18
CA GLU A 49 4.68 -11.47 2.43
C GLU A 49 4.32 -12.82 3.04
N ILE A 50 3.97 -13.80 2.20
CA ILE A 50 3.72 -15.17 2.63
C ILE A 50 5.05 -15.86 2.94
N LYS A 51 5.27 -16.18 4.20
CA LYS A 51 6.45 -16.95 4.67
C LYS A 51 6.15 -18.45 4.72
N ASN A 52 4.91 -18.82 5.05
CA ASN A 52 4.47 -20.21 5.07
C ASN A 52 3.17 -20.39 4.29
N ILE A 53 3.28 -21.03 3.11
CA ILE A 53 2.15 -21.23 2.19
C ILE A 53 1.08 -22.13 2.82
N ASP A 54 1.45 -23.16 3.59
CA ASP A 54 0.51 -24.10 4.19
C ASP A 54 -0.39 -23.42 5.23
N LEU A 55 0.19 -22.60 6.10
CA LEU A 55 -0.57 -21.86 7.12
C LEU A 55 -1.56 -20.87 6.47
N VAL A 56 -1.11 -20.14 5.45
CA VAL A 56 -2.00 -19.20 4.75
C VAL A 56 -3.08 -19.94 3.96
N SER A 57 -2.74 -21.02 3.25
CA SER A 57 -3.71 -21.86 2.53
C SER A 57 -4.77 -22.44 3.48
N GLN A 58 -4.37 -22.85 4.69
CA GLN A 58 -5.33 -23.34 5.68
C GLN A 58 -6.31 -22.24 6.11
N SER A 59 -5.81 -21.00 6.33
CA SER A 59 -6.67 -19.87 6.68
C SER A 59 -7.61 -19.50 5.54
N ILE A 60 -7.14 -19.52 4.29
CA ILE A 60 -8.01 -19.33 3.10
C ILE A 60 -9.11 -20.42 3.07
N LYS A 61 -8.70 -21.68 3.24
CA LYS A 61 -9.64 -22.82 3.24
C LYS A 61 -10.70 -22.69 4.32
N ASN A 62 -10.32 -22.27 5.53
CA ASN A 62 -11.25 -22.09 6.63
C ASN A 62 -12.30 -21.02 6.29
N ALA A 63 -11.86 -19.85 5.78
CA ALA A 63 -12.78 -18.78 5.40
C ALA A 63 -13.70 -19.18 4.26
N VAL A 64 -13.16 -19.79 3.20
CA VAL A 64 -13.93 -20.18 2.02
C VAL A 64 -14.93 -21.30 2.34
N ASN A 65 -14.52 -22.37 3.04
CA ASN A 65 -15.41 -23.46 3.40
C ASN A 65 -16.61 -22.99 4.22
N ALA A 66 -16.38 -22.06 5.19
CA ALA A 66 -17.46 -21.54 6.01
C ALA A 66 -18.53 -20.80 5.17
N ILE A 67 -18.10 -20.04 4.15
CA ILE A 67 -19.00 -19.37 3.20
C ILE A 67 -19.70 -20.40 2.32
N GLU A 68 -18.97 -21.38 1.76
CA GLU A 68 -19.52 -22.44 0.92
C GLU A 68 -20.64 -23.22 1.64
N GLU A 69 -20.42 -23.55 2.91
CA GLU A 69 -21.40 -24.25 3.76
C GLU A 69 -22.66 -23.40 4.01
N ARG A 70 -22.50 -22.11 4.34
CA ARG A 70 -23.65 -21.23 4.62
C ARG A 70 -24.45 -20.89 3.37
N MET A 71 -23.77 -20.64 2.25
CA MET A 71 -24.42 -20.22 1.00
C MET A 71 -24.87 -21.42 0.10
N GLY A 72 -24.37 -22.63 0.35
CA GLY A 72 -24.62 -23.80 -0.52
C GLY A 72 -24.00 -23.64 -1.91
N ILE A 73 -22.88 -22.95 -2.04
CA ILE A 73 -22.18 -22.70 -3.31
C ILE A 73 -20.79 -23.35 -3.30
N ARG A 74 -20.12 -23.37 -4.46
CA ARG A 74 -18.72 -23.73 -4.58
C ARG A 74 -17.93 -22.54 -5.09
N ILE A 75 -16.85 -22.18 -4.40
CA ILE A 75 -15.93 -21.08 -4.74
C ILE A 75 -14.70 -21.67 -5.42
N THR A 76 -14.54 -21.44 -6.72
CA THR A 76 -13.43 -21.96 -7.52
C THR A 76 -12.52 -20.85 -8.07
N GLU A 77 -12.96 -19.60 -7.94
CA GLU A 77 -12.26 -18.44 -8.45
C GLU A 77 -12.49 -17.24 -7.54
N ALA A 78 -11.49 -16.36 -7.40
CA ALA A 78 -11.59 -15.14 -6.61
C ALA A 78 -10.67 -14.05 -7.14
N TYR A 79 -11.02 -12.80 -6.85
CA TYR A 79 -10.12 -11.66 -6.94
C TYR A 79 -9.35 -11.54 -5.63
N THR A 80 -8.10 -11.07 -5.69
CA THR A 80 -7.28 -10.95 -4.48
C THR A 80 -6.46 -9.66 -4.49
N GLY A 81 -6.11 -9.22 -3.30
CA GLY A 81 -5.24 -8.08 -3.08
C GLY A 81 -3.79 -8.48 -2.83
N ILE A 82 -2.89 -7.53 -3.02
CA ILE A 82 -1.49 -7.65 -2.69
C ILE A 82 -1.00 -6.37 -2.01
N SER A 83 -0.26 -6.53 -0.92
CA SER A 83 0.54 -5.51 -0.24
C SER A 83 1.82 -6.14 0.26
N GLY A 84 2.80 -5.34 0.63
CA GLY A 84 4.05 -5.81 1.24
C GLY A 84 5.26 -5.00 0.81
N GLN A 85 6.34 -5.15 1.59
CA GLN A 85 7.61 -4.44 1.37
C GLN A 85 8.28 -4.75 0.02
N HIS A 86 7.86 -5.81 -0.66
CA HIS A 86 8.32 -6.24 -1.98
C HIS A 86 7.67 -5.47 -3.13
N ILE A 87 6.81 -4.49 -2.83
CA ILE A 87 6.16 -3.62 -3.82
C ILE A 87 6.85 -2.26 -3.83
N ARG A 88 7.14 -1.76 -5.01
CA ARG A 88 7.75 -0.44 -5.19
C ARG A 88 7.17 0.31 -6.39
N SER A 89 7.25 1.63 -6.37
CA SER A 89 6.82 2.51 -7.46
C SER A 89 8.04 3.10 -8.17
N VAL A 90 7.97 3.13 -9.51
CA VAL A 90 8.99 3.75 -10.37
C VAL A 90 8.31 4.74 -11.31
N LYS A 91 8.87 5.95 -11.44
CA LYS A 91 8.39 6.96 -12.38
C LYS A 91 9.10 6.79 -13.72
N GLN A 92 8.33 6.59 -14.80
CA GLN A 92 8.83 6.42 -16.17
C GLN A 92 8.21 7.47 -17.09
N PRO A 93 8.97 8.45 -17.57
CA PRO A 93 8.51 9.37 -18.62
C PRO A 93 8.47 8.65 -19.96
N TYR A 94 7.45 8.96 -20.76
CA TYR A 94 7.32 8.48 -22.14
C TYR A 94 6.61 9.50 -23.01
N TYR A 95 6.81 9.42 -24.34
CA TYR A 95 6.16 10.32 -25.28
C TYR A 95 5.89 9.64 -26.63
N VAL A 96 4.95 10.19 -27.36
CA VAL A 96 4.64 9.86 -28.76
C VAL A 96 4.49 11.16 -29.55
N PHE A 97 4.63 11.06 -30.87
CA PHE A 97 4.30 12.17 -31.76
C PHE A 97 2.89 12.01 -32.31
N ALA A 98 2.17 13.13 -32.46
CA ALA A 98 0.83 13.15 -33.04
C ALA A 98 0.80 12.48 -34.42
N SER A 99 -0.17 11.61 -34.62
CA SER A 99 -0.23 10.76 -35.84
C SER A 99 -0.69 11.51 -37.09
N ARG A 100 -1.38 12.63 -36.94
CA ARG A 100 -1.93 13.43 -38.05
C ARG A 100 -1.92 14.94 -37.78
N GLY A 101 -0.74 15.56 -37.91
CA GLY A 101 -0.64 17.01 -37.85
C GLY A 101 -0.72 17.59 -36.43
N ASP A 102 -1.21 18.79 -36.27
CA ASP A 102 -0.98 19.64 -35.10
C ASP A 102 -2.01 19.48 -33.97
N GLU A 103 -2.84 18.42 -33.96
CA GLU A 103 -3.88 18.20 -32.97
C GLU A 103 -3.72 16.83 -32.31
N ILE A 104 -3.67 16.80 -30.97
CA ILE A 104 -3.62 15.56 -30.19
C ILE A 104 -4.99 14.87 -30.21
N ARG A 105 -5.02 13.61 -30.59
CA ARG A 105 -6.22 12.79 -30.75
C ARG A 105 -6.26 11.66 -29.73
N GLN A 106 -7.44 11.07 -29.57
CA GLN A 106 -7.64 9.89 -28.73
C GLN A 106 -6.75 8.70 -29.13
N GLU A 107 -6.37 8.61 -30.41
CA GLU A 107 -5.46 7.57 -30.92
C GLU A 107 -4.04 7.75 -30.38
N ASP A 108 -3.56 8.99 -30.26
CA ASP A 108 -2.24 9.32 -29.74
C ASP A 108 -2.15 9.00 -28.25
N VAL A 109 -3.21 9.30 -27.49
CA VAL A 109 -3.34 8.91 -26.07
C VAL A 109 -3.32 7.39 -25.91
N ARG A 110 -4.07 6.65 -26.75
CA ARG A 110 -4.05 5.18 -26.75
C ARG A 110 -2.66 4.64 -27.08
N GLN A 111 -2.02 5.18 -28.12
CA GLN A 111 -0.67 4.78 -28.52
C GLN A 111 0.34 4.99 -27.39
N LEU A 112 0.25 6.12 -26.67
CA LEU A 112 1.09 6.43 -25.53
C LEU A 112 0.91 5.37 -24.40
N HIS A 113 -0.34 5.05 -24.06
CA HIS A 113 -0.66 4.07 -23.03
C HIS A 113 -0.28 2.64 -23.43
N ASP A 114 -0.56 2.25 -24.66
CA ASP A 114 -0.26 0.90 -25.17
C ASP A 114 1.26 0.67 -25.26
N SER A 115 2.02 1.71 -25.59
CA SER A 115 3.47 1.65 -25.56
C SER A 115 3.99 1.35 -24.16
N MET A 116 3.38 1.95 -23.11
CA MET A 116 3.76 1.70 -21.73
C MET A 116 3.33 0.33 -21.23
N ARG A 117 2.18 -0.20 -21.68
CA ARG A 117 1.75 -1.58 -21.34
C ARG A 117 2.69 -2.67 -21.86
N ASN A 118 3.43 -2.37 -22.95
CA ASN A 118 4.38 -3.29 -23.55
C ASN A 118 5.82 -3.16 -23.02
N VAL A 119 6.05 -2.30 -22.04
CA VAL A 119 7.36 -2.15 -21.40
C VAL A 119 7.67 -3.44 -20.61
N PRO A 120 8.86 -4.05 -20.79
CA PRO A 120 9.24 -5.22 -20.01
C PRO A 120 9.45 -4.86 -18.55
N ALA A 121 9.00 -5.72 -17.64
CA ALA A 121 9.36 -5.62 -16.24
C ALA A 121 10.86 -5.90 -16.06
N PRO A 122 11.51 -5.34 -15.02
CA PRO A 122 12.85 -5.74 -14.61
C PRO A 122 12.92 -7.22 -14.24
N ASP A 123 14.14 -7.80 -14.29
CA ASP A 123 14.36 -9.19 -13.91
C ASP A 123 13.93 -9.42 -12.45
N GLY A 124 13.18 -10.48 -12.22
CA GLY A 124 12.66 -10.84 -10.90
C GLY A 124 11.40 -10.07 -10.47
N GLU A 125 10.90 -9.13 -11.25
CA GLU A 125 9.71 -8.33 -10.92
C GLU A 125 8.59 -8.51 -11.96
N LYS A 126 7.35 -8.22 -11.53
CA LYS A 126 6.17 -8.10 -12.40
C LYS A 126 5.58 -6.71 -12.29
N ILE A 127 5.08 -6.17 -13.40
CA ILE A 127 4.28 -4.94 -13.40
C ILE A 127 2.90 -5.29 -12.86
N LEU A 128 2.54 -4.70 -11.73
CA LEU A 128 1.21 -4.84 -11.13
C LEU A 128 0.24 -3.80 -11.69
N GLN A 129 0.70 -2.57 -11.85
CA GLN A 129 -0.13 -1.48 -12.36
C GLN A 129 0.72 -0.40 -13.05
N ILE A 130 0.13 0.27 -14.04
CA ILE A 130 0.70 1.43 -14.73
C ILE A 130 -0.31 2.56 -14.59
N ILE A 131 0.10 3.66 -13.95
CA ILE A 131 -0.75 4.79 -13.61
C ILE A 131 -0.25 6.02 -14.34
N PRO A 132 -0.97 6.52 -15.38
CA PRO A 132 -0.60 7.75 -16.06
C PRO A 132 -0.75 8.94 -15.11
N GLN A 133 0.17 9.90 -15.24
CA GLN A 133 0.08 11.21 -14.61
C GLN A 133 -0.47 12.22 -15.63
N ASN A 134 -0.39 13.51 -15.34
CA ASN A 134 -0.77 14.54 -16.28
C ASN A 134 -0.02 14.41 -17.61
N TYR A 135 -0.63 14.88 -18.68
CA TYR A 135 -0.02 14.93 -20.00
C TYR A 135 0.71 16.24 -20.19
N ILE A 136 1.78 16.20 -20.98
CA ILE A 136 2.59 17.38 -21.33
C ILE A 136 2.62 17.46 -22.87
N ILE A 137 2.21 18.62 -23.40
CA ILE A 137 2.16 18.87 -24.84
C ILE A 137 3.34 19.78 -25.21
N ASP A 138 4.12 19.36 -26.20
CA ASP A 138 5.30 20.07 -26.74
C ASP A 138 6.30 20.53 -25.65
N ASP A 139 6.41 19.77 -24.57
CA ASP A 139 7.25 20.05 -23.38
C ASP A 139 6.91 21.37 -22.65
N LYS A 140 5.70 21.89 -22.80
CA LYS A 140 5.30 23.22 -22.29
C LYS A 140 4.00 23.21 -21.51
N GLU A 141 2.96 22.61 -22.06
CA GLU A 141 1.60 22.67 -21.53
C GLU A 141 1.26 21.39 -20.78
N GLU A 142 0.92 21.52 -19.49
CA GLU A 142 0.45 20.40 -18.66
C GLU A 142 -1.08 20.39 -18.64
N THR A 143 -1.69 19.24 -18.92
CA THR A 143 -3.15 19.06 -18.94
C THR A 143 -3.55 17.66 -18.46
N ALA A 144 -4.73 17.57 -17.84
CA ALA A 144 -5.35 16.29 -17.53
C ALA A 144 -6.05 15.66 -18.75
N ASN A 145 -6.51 16.50 -19.70
CA ASN A 145 -7.18 16.05 -20.92
C ASN A 145 -6.50 16.63 -22.17
N PRO A 146 -5.62 15.86 -22.84
CA PRO A 146 -4.86 16.35 -23.98
C PRO A 146 -5.62 16.33 -25.31
N VAL A 147 -6.76 15.62 -25.39
CA VAL A 147 -7.50 15.44 -26.65
C VAL A 147 -8.10 16.75 -27.13
N GLY A 148 -7.85 17.08 -28.41
CA GLY A 148 -8.30 18.34 -29.03
C GLY A 148 -7.34 19.51 -28.80
N THR A 149 -6.23 19.33 -28.09
CA THR A 149 -5.22 20.37 -27.90
C THR A 149 -4.25 20.40 -29.09
N PHE A 150 -3.82 21.58 -29.48
CA PHE A 150 -2.80 21.76 -30.52
C PHE A 150 -1.43 21.36 -30.01
N GLY A 151 -0.71 20.51 -30.75
CA GLY A 151 0.64 20.10 -30.45
C GLY A 151 1.07 18.86 -31.23
N ASN A 152 2.39 18.70 -31.37
CA ASN A 152 2.99 17.61 -32.13
C ASN A 152 3.52 16.47 -31.25
N LYS A 153 3.81 16.74 -29.96
CA LYS A 153 4.38 15.79 -29.02
C LYS A 153 3.47 15.67 -27.81
N LEU A 154 3.04 14.44 -27.55
CA LEU A 154 2.30 14.08 -26.34
C LEU A 154 3.19 13.28 -25.41
N ALA A 155 3.48 13.79 -24.24
CA ALA A 155 4.25 13.12 -23.21
C ALA A 155 3.42 12.91 -21.94
N SER A 156 3.78 11.92 -21.13
CA SER A 156 3.32 11.75 -19.75
C SER A 156 4.38 11.04 -18.93
N THR A 157 4.33 11.22 -17.61
CA THR A 157 5.07 10.38 -16.69
C THR A 157 4.12 9.29 -16.19
N PHE A 158 4.57 8.05 -16.15
CA PHE A 158 3.80 6.92 -15.64
C PHE A 158 4.38 6.45 -14.32
N ASN A 159 3.55 6.26 -13.31
CA ASN A 159 3.91 5.53 -12.12
C ASN A 159 3.71 4.04 -12.40
N ILE A 160 4.80 3.30 -12.47
CA ILE A 160 4.80 1.84 -12.68
C ILE A 160 4.96 1.20 -11.31
N ILE A 161 3.97 0.44 -10.89
CA ILE A 161 4.02 -0.32 -9.64
C ILE A 161 4.53 -1.72 -9.95
N LEU A 162 5.63 -2.08 -9.31
CA LEU A 162 6.33 -3.35 -9.46
C LEU A 162 6.20 -4.19 -8.20
N GLY A 163 6.09 -5.49 -8.37
CA GLY A 163 6.09 -6.46 -7.28
C GLY A 163 7.07 -7.59 -7.55
N ASP A 164 7.68 -8.11 -6.50
CA ASP A 164 8.59 -9.26 -6.60
C ASP A 164 7.86 -10.50 -7.10
N THR A 165 8.44 -11.18 -8.09
CA THR A 165 7.85 -12.36 -8.75
C THR A 165 7.67 -13.53 -7.78
N VAL A 166 8.62 -13.73 -6.84
CA VAL A 166 8.55 -14.84 -5.88
C VAL A 166 7.40 -14.63 -4.90
N ALA A 167 7.26 -13.40 -4.38
CA ALA A 167 6.16 -13.04 -3.49
C ALA A 167 4.79 -13.21 -4.15
N ILE A 168 4.64 -12.73 -5.41
CA ILE A 168 3.41 -12.92 -6.20
C ILE A 168 3.12 -14.40 -6.42
N ASN A 169 4.13 -15.18 -6.80
CA ASN A 169 3.96 -16.61 -7.04
C ASN A 169 3.55 -17.37 -5.76
N ARG A 170 4.09 -17.01 -4.58
CA ARG A 170 3.67 -17.60 -3.30
C ARG A 170 2.20 -17.32 -3.00
N LEU A 171 1.72 -16.11 -3.28
CA LEU A 171 0.31 -15.74 -3.14
C LEU A 171 -0.57 -16.58 -4.07
N GLU A 172 -0.22 -16.65 -5.36
CA GLU A 172 -0.95 -17.50 -6.31
C GLU A 172 -0.94 -18.99 -5.91
N MET A 173 0.19 -19.49 -5.41
CA MET A 173 0.31 -20.88 -4.93
C MET A 173 -0.59 -21.14 -3.72
N ALA A 174 -0.71 -20.19 -2.79
CA ALA A 174 -1.56 -20.34 -1.62
C ALA A 174 -3.04 -20.50 -2.02
N LEU A 175 -3.52 -19.74 -3.01
CA LEU A 175 -4.87 -19.86 -3.57
C LEU A 175 -5.06 -21.18 -4.34
N LYS A 176 -4.12 -21.50 -5.23
CA LYS A 176 -4.17 -22.72 -6.05
C LYS A 176 -4.17 -24.00 -5.21
N ARG A 177 -3.48 -24.00 -4.04
CA ARG A 177 -3.44 -25.13 -3.10
C ARG A 177 -4.80 -25.48 -2.51
N VAL A 178 -5.72 -24.52 -2.48
CA VAL A 178 -7.11 -24.71 -2.06
C VAL A 178 -8.10 -24.73 -3.23
N ASN A 179 -7.59 -24.95 -4.47
CA ASN A 179 -8.34 -25.02 -5.71
C ASN A 179 -9.09 -23.73 -6.08
N ILE A 180 -8.54 -22.57 -5.72
CA ILE A 180 -9.06 -21.26 -6.11
C ILE A 180 -8.15 -20.66 -7.18
N ALA A 181 -8.73 -20.33 -8.34
CA ALA A 181 -8.06 -19.62 -9.41
C ALA A 181 -8.08 -18.10 -9.14
N PRO A 182 -6.92 -17.42 -9.10
CA PRO A 182 -6.90 -15.96 -9.03
C PRO A 182 -7.37 -15.37 -10.38
N LEU A 183 -8.45 -14.58 -10.35
CA LEU A 183 -9.00 -13.88 -11.52
C LEU A 183 -8.33 -12.53 -11.77
N GLY A 184 -7.89 -11.86 -10.72
CA GLY A 184 -7.20 -10.57 -10.76
C GLY A 184 -6.44 -10.34 -9.47
N LEU A 185 -5.33 -9.60 -9.60
CA LEU A 185 -4.48 -9.19 -8.49
C LEU A 185 -4.45 -7.66 -8.45
N TYR A 186 -4.90 -7.07 -7.35
CA TYR A 186 -4.99 -5.63 -7.16
C TYR A 186 -4.14 -5.16 -5.98
N LEU A 187 -3.67 -3.90 -6.03
CA LEU A 187 -2.98 -3.28 -4.90
C LEU A 187 -3.96 -2.95 -3.77
N ASN A 188 -3.68 -3.42 -2.56
CA ASN A 188 -4.53 -3.18 -1.38
C ASN A 188 -4.73 -1.69 -1.13
N ALA A 189 -3.66 -0.88 -1.19
CA ALA A 189 -3.73 0.58 -1.03
C ALA A 189 -4.78 1.22 -1.96
N ILE A 190 -4.80 0.81 -3.23
CA ILE A 190 -5.75 1.35 -4.21
C ILE A 190 -7.16 0.82 -3.94
N ALA A 191 -7.30 -0.47 -3.63
CA ALA A 191 -8.60 -1.04 -3.27
C ALA A 191 -9.23 -0.33 -2.06
N SER A 192 -8.45 -0.11 -1.00
CA SER A 192 -8.90 0.63 0.18
C SER A 192 -9.28 2.07 -0.16
N GLY A 193 -8.47 2.76 -0.98
CA GLY A 193 -8.78 4.11 -1.44
C GLY A 193 -10.10 4.20 -2.22
N GLU A 194 -10.36 3.25 -3.13
CA GLU A 194 -11.62 3.18 -3.87
C GLU A 194 -12.84 2.95 -2.96
N ALA A 195 -12.64 2.21 -1.87
CA ALA A 195 -13.73 1.89 -0.95
C ALA A 195 -14.13 3.03 0.00
N VAL A 196 -13.19 3.93 0.37
CA VAL A 196 -13.43 4.94 1.41
C VAL A 196 -13.56 6.38 0.90
N LEU A 197 -13.14 6.64 -0.35
CA LEU A 197 -13.09 8.00 -0.89
C LEU A 197 -14.27 8.32 -1.79
N THR A 198 -14.72 9.55 -1.70
CA THR A 198 -15.63 10.16 -2.68
C THR A 198 -14.86 10.71 -3.89
N PRO A 199 -15.51 10.93 -5.04
CA PRO A 199 -14.87 11.60 -6.18
C PRO A 199 -14.36 13.00 -5.83
N ASP A 200 -15.08 13.77 -5.04
CA ASP A 200 -14.70 15.13 -4.64
C ASP A 200 -13.41 15.12 -3.80
N GLU A 201 -13.27 14.18 -2.85
CA GLU A 201 -12.03 14.03 -2.07
C GLU A 201 -10.83 13.69 -2.96
N LYS A 202 -11.02 12.83 -3.97
CA LYS A 202 -9.95 12.47 -4.92
C LYS A 202 -9.55 13.65 -5.80
N GLU A 203 -10.48 14.54 -6.11
CA GLU A 203 -10.23 15.76 -6.88
C GLU A 203 -9.48 16.80 -6.05
N GLU A 204 -9.95 17.12 -4.84
CA GLU A 204 -9.39 18.13 -3.94
C GLU A 204 -8.03 17.74 -3.35
N GLY A 205 -7.66 16.47 -3.42
CA GLY A 205 -6.42 15.93 -2.87
C GLY A 205 -6.61 15.31 -1.50
N VAL A 206 -6.27 14.03 -1.41
CA VAL A 206 -6.44 13.22 -0.20
C VAL A 206 -5.38 12.12 -0.13
N ALA A 207 -4.95 11.80 1.08
CA ALA A 207 -4.17 10.60 1.33
C ALA A 207 -5.02 9.58 2.09
N VAL A 208 -4.98 8.31 1.68
CA VAL A 208 -5.51 7.19 2.45
C VAL A 208 -4.36 6.45 3.09
N ILE A 209 -4.49 6.17 4.38
CA ILE A 209 -3.54 5.38 5.17
C ILE A 209 -4.31 4.16 5.71
N ASP A 210 -4.05 2.99 5.13
CA ASP A 210 -4.61 1.72 5.55
C ASP A 210 -3.66 1.04 6.53
N ILE A 211 -3.98 1.10 7.82
CA ILE A 211 -3.15 0.55 8.91
C ILE A 211 -3.55 -0.91 9.13
N GLY A 212 -2.83 -1.84 8.49
CA GLY A 212 -3.01 -3.27 8.63
C GLY A 212 -2.31 -3.85 9.87
N GLY A 213 -2.20 -5.19 9.90
CA GLY A 213 -1.44 -5.89 10.93
C GLY A 213 0.07 -5.79 10.74
N GLY A 214 0.56 -6.09 9.54
CA GLY A 214 1.98 -6.14 9.22
C GLY A 214 2.49 -5.01 8.33
N THR A 215 1.58 -4.31 7.64
CA THR A 215 1.88 -3.18 6.75
C THR A 215 0.97 -2.01 7.04
N THR A 216 1.41 -0.82 6.63
CA THR A 216 0.57 0.37 6.49
C THR A 216 0.71 0.84 5.05
N ASP A 217 -0.40 0.80 4.33
CA ASP A 217 -0.45 1.11 2.92
C ASP A 217 -0.90 2.57 2.72
N VAL A 218 -0.18 3.31 1.88
CA VAL A 218 -0.45 4.73 1.63
C VAL A 218 -0.75 4.94 0.16
N VAL A 219 -1.84 5.62 -0.15
CA VAL A 219 -2.15 6.08 -1.50
C VAL A 219 -2.55 7.56 -1.48
N VAL A 220 -2.00 8.34 -2.40
CA VAL A 220 -2.27 9.78 -2.53
C VAL A 220 -2.98 10.04 -3.83
N TYR A 221 -4.11 10.73 -3.75
CA TYR A 221 -4.91 11.20 -4.88
C TYR A 221 -4.83 12.73 -4.98
N GLN A 222 -4.85 13.24 -6.20
CA GLN A 222 -5.04 14.65 -6.54
C GLN A 222 -5.53 14.75 -7.98
N ASP A 223 -6.54 15.57 -8.24
CA ASP A 223 -7.17 15.73 -9.56
C ASP A 223 -7.72 14.39 -10.11
N ASN A 224 -8.29 13.55 -9.25
CA ASN A 224 -8.76 12.19 -9.54
C ASN A 224 -7.65 11.23 -10.06
N ILE A 225 -6.37 11.59 -9.92
CA ILE A 225 -5.23 10.79 -10.34
C ILE A 225 -4.50 10.24 -9.11
N ILE A 226 -4.14 8.97 -9.14
CA ILE A 226 -3.25 8.38 -8.12
C ILE A 226 -1.83 8.94 -8.34
N ARG A 227 -1.38 9.77 -7.42
CA ARG A 227 -0.08 10.44 -7.49
C ARG A 227 1.05 9.62 -6.88
N HIS A 228 0.73 8.81 -5.87
CA HIS A 228 1.71 7.97 -5.19
C HIS A 228 1.03 6.75 -4.56
N VAL A 229 1.79 5.65 -4.54
CA VAL A 229 1.49 4.46 -3.72
C VAL A 229 2.77 4.10 -2.98
N GLY A 230 2.67 3.99 -1.66
CA GLY A 230 3.76 3.60 -0.78
C GLY A 230 3.32 2.53 0.20
N ILE A 231 4.24 1.67 0.63
CA ILE A 231 3.97 0.64 1.61
C ILE A 231 5.01 0.71 2.71
N VAL A 232 4.54 0.94 3.92
CA VAL A 232 5.34 0.93 5.13
C VAL A 232 5.30 -0.48 5.71
N PRO A 233 6.43 -1.16 5.92
CA PRO A 233 6.47 -2.54 6.44
C PRO A 233 6.27 -2.60 7.96
N MET A 234 5.34 -1.80 8.48
CA MET A 234 4.93 -1.72 9.87
C MET A 234 3.41 -1.60 9.96
N GLY A 235 2.80 -2.16 10.99
CA GLY A 235 1.38 -2.07 11.27
C GLY A 235 1.10 -2.48 12.73
N GLY A 236 -0.12 -2.88 13.04
CA GLY A 236 -0.54 -3.20 14.43
C GLY A 236 0.29 -4.26 15.16
N ASN A 237 1.04 -5.10 14.45
CA ASN A 237 1.87 -6.15 15.05
C ASN A 237 3.09 -5.61 15.79
N VAL A 238 3.64 -4.47 15.38
CA VAL A 238 4.75 -3.85 16.14
C VAL A 238 4.28 -3.33 17.50
N ILE A 239 3.03 -2.86 17.58
CA ILE A 239 2.40 -2.50 18.86
C ILE A 239 2.29 -3.75 19.77
N ASN A 240 1.94 -4.89 19.18
CA ASN A 240 1.86 -6.16 19.91
C ASN A 240 3.21 -6.57 20.49
N LYS A 241 4.31 -6.44 19.74
CA LYS A 241 5.67 -6.71 20.22
C LYS A 241 5.99 -5.83 21.45
N ASP A 242 5.66 -4.54 21.41
CA ASP A 242 5.92 -3.63 22.53
C ASP A 242 5.07 -3.98 23.76
N ILE A 243 3.79 -4.32 23.60
CA ILE A 243 2.92 -4.77 24.69
C ILE A 243 3.46 -6.08 25.30
N ARG A 244 3.92 -7.01 24.44
CA ARG A 244 4.54 -8.26 24.89
C ARG A 244 5.80 -8.03 25.73
N SER A 245 6.65 -7.07 25.33
CA SER A 245 7.87 -6.74 26.07
C SER A 245 7.59 -6.21 27.48
N TYR A 246 6.39 -5.70 27.74
CA TYR A 246 5.93 -5.35 29.10
C TYR A 246 5.64 -6.59 29.97
N GLY A 247 5.77 -7.80 29.42
CA GLY A 247 5.59 -9.06 30.11
C GLY A 247 4.16 -9.64 30.05
N ILE A 248 3.40 -9.21 29.05
CA ILE A 248 2.08 -9.77 28.72
C ILE A 248 2.27 -11.02 27.85
N LEU A 249 1.53 -12.10 28.13
CA LEU A 249 1.59 -13.29 27.28
C LEU A 249 1.05 -13.04 25.88
N GLU A 250 1.75 -13.53 24.85
CA GLU A 250 1.43 -13.41 23.41
C GLU A 250 -0.06 -13.58 23.13
N LYS A 251 -0.65 -14.67 23.60
CA LYS A 251 -2.08 -15.00 23.38
C LYS A 251 -3.08 -13.98 23.92
N HIS A 252 -2.65 -13.04 24.76
CA HIS A 252 -3.49 -12.01 25.37
C HIS A 252 -3.24 -10.62 24.79
N VAL A 253 -2.13 -10.42 24.09
CA VAL A 253 -1.67 -9.10 23.61
C VAL A 253 -2.69 -8.48 22.65
N GLU A 254 -3.09 -9.19 21.60
CA GLU A 254 -4.05 -8.66 20.62
C GLU A 254 -5.40 -8.33 21.26
N SER A 255 -5.90 -9.23 22.14
CA SER A 255 -7.15 -8.98 22.86
C SER A 255 -7.04 -7.79 23.82
N LEU A 256 -5.87 -7.58 24.44
CA LEU A 256 -5.61 -6.44 25.31
C LEU A 256 -5.64 -5.13 24.49
N LYS A 257 -4.91 -5.09 23.38
CA LYS A 257 -4.85 -3.94 22.46
C LYS A 257 -6.23 -3.59 21.90
N THR A 258 -6.97 -4.57 21.38
CA THR A 258 -8.25 -4.30 20.71
C THR A 258 -9.36 -3.92 21.66
N ARG A 259 -9.37 -4.46 22.89
CA ARG A 259 -10.45 -4.18 23.87
C ARG A 259 -10.20 -2.93 24.71
N TYR A 260 -8.96 -2.63 25.03
CA TYR A 260 -8.59 -1.60 26.01
C TYR A 260 -7.60 -0.56 25.47
N GLY A 261 -7.09 -0.77 24.25
CA GLY A 261 -6.13 0.14 23.63
C GLY A 261 -6.75 1.48 23.27
N GLU A 262 -6.00 2.53 23.54
CA GLU A 262 -6.27 3.89 23.10
C GLU A 262 -4.99 4.46 22.48
N ALA A 263 -5.13 5.22 21.38
CA ALA A 263 -3.97 5.77 20.69
C ALA A 263 -3.37 6.99 21.40
N MET A 264 -4.08 7.61 22.33
CA MET A 264 -3.63 8.76 23.11
C MET A 264 -3.59 8.42 24.61
N ARG A 265 -2.41 8.58 25.23
CA ARG A 265 -2.22 8.34 26.66
C ARG A 265 -3.14 9.21 27.53
N ASP A 266 -3.23 10.49 27.18
CA ASP A 266 -3.98 11.46 27.97
C ASP A 266 -5.51 11.27 27.89
N ALA A 267 -5.99 10.50 26.90
CA ALA A 267 -7.41 10.12 26.78
C ALA A 267 -7.73 8.87 27.62
N ALA A 268 -6.73 8.10 28.01
CA ALA A 268 -6.94 6.87 28.79
C ALA A 268 -7.28 7.17 30.27
N GLN A 269 -8.15 6.36 30.83
CA GLN A 269 -8.60 6.50 32.23
C GLN A 269 -7.43 6.29 33.22
N PRO A 270 -7.09 7.29 34.06
CA PRO A 270 -5.88 7.25 34.91
C PRO A 270 -5.91 6.14 35.95
N ASP A 271 -7.06 5.86 36.54
CA ASP A 271 -7.19 4.91 37.67
C ASP A 271 -7.66 3.50 37.25
N LYS A 272 -7.68 3.22 35.94
CA LYS A 272 -8.10 1.92 35.42
C LYS A 272 -6.92 1.00 35.26
N TYR A 273 -7.00 -0.16 35.91
CA TYR A 273 -6.04 -1.26 35.77
C TYR A 273 -6.69 -2.44 35.06
N ILE A 274 -5.91 -3.09 34.21
CA ILE A 274 -6.33 -4.25 33.43
C ILE A 274 -5.47 -5.43 33.85
N THR A 275 -6.12 -6.47 34.34
CA THR A 275 -5.45 -7.70 34.78
C THR A 275 -5.48 -8.74 33.66
N THR A 276 -4.33 -9.26 33.30
CA THR A 276 -4.18 -10.35 32.33
C THR A 276 -3.68 -11.63 33.03
N PRO A 277 -4.13 -12.82 32.59
CA PRO A 277 -3.59 -14.07 33.14
C PRO A 277 -2.09 -14.20 32.84
N GLY A 278 -1.33 -14.66 33.85
CA GLY A 278 0.08 -15.01 33.71
C GLY A 278 0.31 -16.48 33.35
N LEU A 279 1.58 -16.93 33.42
CA LEU A 279 1.96 -18.34 33.19
C LEU A 279 1.37 -19.33 34.20
N SER A 280 1.01 -18.85 35.37
CA SER A 280 0.30 -19.64 36.38
C SER A 280 -0.91 -18.87 36.92
N ALA A 281 -1.88 -19.58 37.46
CA ALA A 281 -3.08 -18.99 38.03
C ALA A 281 -2.83 -17.94 39.15
N LYS A 282 -1.63 -17.97 39.73
CA LYS A 282 -1.19 -17.05 40.80
C LYS A 282 -0.32 -15.89 40.28
N ALA A 283 0.05 -15.90 39.01
CA ALA A 283 0.94 -14.90 38.39
C ALA A 283 0.19 -14.03 37.40
N SER A 284 -0.88 -13.35 37.85
CA SER A 284 -1.53 -12.34 37.04
C SER A 284 -0.61 -11.13 36.82
N LYS A 285 -0.69 -10.53 35.66
CA LYS A 285 0.00 -9.28 35.29
C LYS A 285 -1.00 -8.16 35.24
N GLU A 286 -0.67 -7.02 35.83
CA GLU A 286 -1.50 -5.81 35.77
C GLU A 286 -0.80 -4.72 34.92
N ILE A 287 -1.56 -4.03 34.12
CA ILE A 287 -1.14 -2.84 33.37
C ILE A 287 -2.19 -1.74 33.55
N SER A 288 -1.78 -0.51 33.84
CA SER A 288 -2.71 0.60 33.84
C SER A 288 -3.14 0.95 32.41
N ALA A 289 -4.36 1.44 32.23
CA ALA A 289 -4.85 1.86 30.92
C ALA A 289 -3.95 2.94 30.32
N GLN A 290 -3.43 3.87 31.14
CA GLN A 290 -2.50 4.91 30.67
C GLN A 290 -1.14 4.33 30.22
N ASN A 291 -0.60 3.31 30.89
CA ASN A 291 0.65 2.69 30.44
C ASN A 291 0.43 1.91 29.13
N LEU A 292 -0.70 1.22 29.00
CA LEU A 292 -1.05 0.55 27.74
C LEU A 292 -1.19 1.58 26.60
N ALA A 293 -1.91 2.69 26.84
CA ALA A 293 -2.06 3.75 25.87
C ALA A 293 -0.73 4.42 25.51
N ALA A 294 0.17 4.63 26.49
CA ALA A 294 1.50 5.19 26.25
C ALA A 294 2.36 4.30 25.33
N ILE A 295 2.29 2.97 25.50
CA ILE A 295 2.97 2.01 24.62
C ILE A 295 2.41 2.10 23.21
N ILE A 296 1.08 2.11 23.08
CA ILE A 296 0.38 2.19 21.81
C ILE A 296 0.69 3.52 21.11
N GLU A 297 0.57 4.66 21.81
CA GLU A 297 0.85 5.99 21.30
C GLU A 297 2.26 6.11 20.72
N ALA A 298 3.27 5.68 21.49
CA ALA A 298 4.65 5.75 21.05
C ALA A 298 4.88 5.02 19.71
N ARG A 299 4.32 3.81 19.56
CA ARG A 299 4.47 3.04 18.33
C ARG A 299 3.58 3.56 17.20
N MET A 300 2.40 4.06 17.52
CA MET A 300 1.52 4.67 16.52
C MET A 300 2.15 5.95 15.93
N LEU A 301 2.86 6.73 16.72
CA LEU A 301 3.63 7.89 16.23
C LEU A 301 4.71 7.48 15.23
N ASP A 302 5.42 6.35 15.46
CA ASP A 302 6.37 5.84 14.48
C ASP A 302 5.67 5.45 13.16
N ILE A 303 4.52 4.78 13.22
CA ILE A 303 3.72 4.43 12.02
C ILE A 303 3.27 5.69 11.28
N ILE A 304 2.82 6.70 11.99
CA ILE A 304 2.40 7.99 11.43
C ILE A 304 3.59 8.70 10.76
N ASP A 305 4.77 8.74 11.40
CA ASP A 305 5.97 9.34 10.81
C ASP A 305 6.33 8.69 9.46
N PHE A 306 6.31 7.34 9.39
CA PHE A 306 6.58 6.62 8.15
C PHE A 306 5.51 6.87 7.08
N ALA A 307 4.24 6.92 7.45
CA ALA A 307 3.15 7.22 6.52
C ALA A 307 3.26 8.66 5.96
N ILE A 308 3.59 9.63 6.81
CA ILE A 308 3.84 11.02 6.39
C ILE A 308 5.04 11.12 5.46
N GLU A 309 6.13 10.36 5.69
CA GLU A 309 7.26 10.33 4.77
C GLU A 309 6.87 9.76 3.39
N GLU A 310 5.99 8.74 3.32
CA GLU A 310 5.44 8.28 2.04
C GLU A 310 4.59 9.36 1.36
N ILE A 311 3.76 10.10 2.12
CA ILE A 311 2.99 11.21 1.58
C ILE A 311 3.92 12.31 1.05
N LYS A 312 5.00 12.67 1.75
CA LYS A 312 5.98 13.67 1.29
C LYS A 312 6.71 13.24 0.01
N LYS A 313 7.03 11.94 -0.15
CA LYS A 313 7.62 11.39 -1.40
C LYS A 313 6.71 11.57 -2.61
N SER A 314 5.41 11.69 -2.43
CA SER A 314 4.46 12.00 -3.50
C SER A 314 4.73 13.37 -4.12
N GLY A 315 5.18 14.35 -3.34
CA GLY A 315 5.26 15.77 -3.70
C GLY A 315 3.93 16.52 -3.56
N TYR A 316 2.91 15.88 -2.93
CA TYR A 316 1.57 16.44 -2.77
C TYR A 316 1.15 16.64 -1.30
N HIS A 317 2.09 16.55 -0.35
CA HIS A 317 1.81 16.74 1.07
C HIS A 317 1.06 18.04 1.38
N ASP A 318 1.44 19.14 0.74
CA ASP A 318 0.84 20.47 0.95
C ASP A 318 -0.40 20.71 0.06
N LYS A 319 -0.88 19.69 -0.65
CA LYS A 319 -2.03 19.75 -1.57
C LYS A 319 -3.16 18.79 -1.16
N LEU A 320 -3.20 18.38 0.10
CA LEU A 320 -4.24 17.51 0.62
C LEU A 320 -5.42 18.33 1.13
N GLY A 321 -6.22 18.90 0.22
CA GLY A 321 -7.38 19.74 0.57
C GLY A 321 -8.45 18.99 1.38
N ALA A 322 -8.63 17.70 1.10
CA ALA A 322 -9.51 16.81 1.85
C ALA A 322 -8.80 16.06 3.01
N GLY A 323 -7.53 16.39 3.29
CA GLY A 323 -6.79 15.82 4.42
C GLY A 323 -6.42 14.36 4.27
N VAL A 324 -6.56 13.59 5.34
CA VAL A 324 -6.15 12.18 5.44
C VAL A 324 -7.31 11.30 5.88
N VAL A 325 -7.47 10.16 5.24
CA VAL A 325 -8.43 9.13 5.62
C VAL A 325 -7.67 7.93 6.19
N LEU A 326 -7.93 7.59 7.44
CA LEU A 326 -7.39 6.44 8.14
C LEU A 326 -8.36 5.26 7.99
N THR A 327 -7.85 4.11 7.60
CA THR A 327 -8.64 2.88 7.46
C THR A 327 -7.82 1.65 7.88
N GLY A 328 -8.40 0.46 7.73
CA GLY A 328 -7.76 -0.77 8.18
C GLY A 328 -8.02 -1.12 9.65
N GLY A 329 -7.55 -2.30 10.06
CA GLY A 329 -7.75 -2.79 11.43
C GLY A 329 -7.12 -1.91 12.51
N GLY A 330 -5.95 -1.30 12.21
CA GLY A 330 -5.25 -0.39 13.13
C GLY A 330 -5.94 0.95 13.32
N ALA A 331 -6.71 1.41 12.34
CA ALA A 331 -7.50 2.64 12.44
C ALA A 331 -8.70 2.52 13.42
N GLN A 332 -9.02 1.34 13.91
CA GLN A 332 -10.05 1.13 14.92
C GLN A 332 -9.58 1.46 16.35
N LEU A 333 -8.30 1.75 16.56
CA LEU A 333 -7.81 2.24 17.84
C LEU A 333 -8.49 3.58 18.18
N LYS A 334 -9.01 3.68 19.39
CA LYS A 334 -9.69 4.89 19.85
C LYS A 334 -8.75 6.09 19.78
N HIS A 335 -9.24 7.22 19.32
CA HIS A 335 -8.54 8.50 19.25
C HIS A 335 -7.33 8.51 18.27
N VAL A 336 -7.25 7.58 17.34
CA VAL A 336 -6.16 7.53 16.36
C VAL A 336 -6.19 8.73 15.41
N ASP A 337 -7.38 9.17 15.03
CA ASP A 337 -7.61 10.38 14.22
C ASP A 337 -7.19 11.65 14.96
N LEU A 338 -7.52 11.75 16.23
CA LEU A 338 -7.11 12.86 17.08
C LEU A 338 -5.60 12.88 17.29
N LEU A 339 -4.98 11.71 17.53
CA LEU A 339 -3.52 11.59 17.61
C LEU A 339 -2.87 12.05 16.30
N PHE A 340 -3.37 11.55 15.17
CA PHE A 340 -2.86 11.91 13.85
C PHE A 340 -2.93 13.43 13.62
N LYS A 341 -4.09 14.03 13.83
CA LYS A 341 -4.31 15.47 13.67
C LYS A 341 -3.43 16.29 14.60
N SER A 342 -3.36 15.95 15.88
CA SER A 342 -2.57 16.68 16.86
C SER A 342 -1.07 16.65 16.59
N TYR A 343 -0.59 15.52 16.03
CA TYR A 343 0.82 15.32 15.74
C TYR A 343 1.27 15.92 14.41
N THR A 344 0.45 15.78 13.35
CA THR A 344 0.82 16.16 11.99
C THR A 344 0.31 17.56 11.59
N GLY A 345 -0.75 18.04 12.22
CA GLY A 345 -1.49 19.25 11.84
C GLY A 345 -2.42 19.06 10.63
N LEU A 346 -2.45 17.87 10.01
CA LEU A 346 -3.37 17.55 8.91
C LEU A 346 -4.72 17.10 9.47
N ASP A 347 -5.80 17.49 8.81
CA ASP A 347 -7.12 16.97 9.13
C ASP A 347 -7.18 15.47 8.82
N ALA A 348 -7.75 14.69 9.75
CA ALA A 348 -7.86 13.25 9.62
C ALA A 348 -9.23 12.74 10.05
N ARG A 349 -9.73 11.73 9.36
CA ARG A 349 -10.94 10.98 9.74
C ARG A 349 -10.71 9.48 9.60
N VAL A 350 -11.40 8.70 10.42
CA VAL A 350 -11.47 7.24 10.24
C VAL A 350 -12.66 6.91 9.35
N ALA A 351 -12.48 5.99 8.40
CA ALA A 351 -13.54 5.55 7.51
C ALA A 351 -13.47 4.06 7.20
N GLY A 352 -14.64 3.46 7.05
CA GLY A 352 -14.85 2.20 6.34
C GLY A 352 -15.47 2.44 4.96
N ALA A 353 -16.05 1.41 4.38
CA ALA A 353 -16.63 1.45 3.04
C ALA A 353 -18.12 1.83 3.01
N GLU A 354 -18.64 2.47 4.06
CA GLU A 354 -20.08 2.68 4.28
C GLU A 354 -20.76 3.40 3.10
N SER A 355 -20.07 4.38 2.49
CA SER A 355 -20.61 5.14 1.35
C SER A 355 -20.84 4.28 0.10
N ASN A 356 -20.15 3.18 -0.03
CA ASN A 356 -20.19 2.26 -1.18
C ASN A 356 -21.00 0.99 -0.92
N LEU A 357 -21.49 0.80 0.32
CA LEU A 357 -22.31 -0.34 0.70
C LEU A 357 -23.81 -0.07 0.57
N ASP A 358 -24.56 -1.12 0.21
CA ASP A 358 -26.00 -1.19 0.35
C ASP A 358 -26.40 -1.14 1.85
N GLU A 359 -27.54 -0.55 2.19
CA GLU A 359 -28.00 -0.41 3.57
C GLU A 359 -28.01 -1.72 4.36
N SER A 360 -28.41 -2.83 3.72
CA SER A 360 -28.42 -4.15 4.37
C SER A 360 -27.04 -4.67 4.77
N SER A 361 -25.99 -4.11 4.24
CA SER A 361 -24.61 -4.52 4.45
C SER A 361 -23.83 -3.63 5.41
N LEU A 362 -24.36 -2.44 5.78
CA LEU A 362 -23.66 -1.45 6.60
C LEU A 362 -23.22 -1.99 7.97
N GLU A 363 -24.14 -2.61 8.72
CA GLU A 363 -23.82 -3.13 10.05
C GLU A 363 -22.80 -4.27 9.99
N SER A 364 -22.91 -5.11 8.96
CA SER A 364 -22.05 -6.29 8.83
C SER A 364 -20.68 -5.98 8.25
N ALA A 365 -20.55 -4.98 7.36
CA ALA A 365 -19.36 -4.77 6.53
C ALA A 365 -18.81 -3.33 6.54
N GLY A 366 -19.44 -2.36 7.22
CA GLY A 366 -18.99 -0.97 7.31
C GLY A 366 -17.69 -0.76 8.09
N SER A 367 -17.17 -1.77 8.80
CA SER A 367 -15.95 -1.63 9.60
C SER A 367 -14.70 -1.30 8.75
N PRO A 368 -13.82 -0.38 9.21
CA PRO A 368 -12.53 -0.09 8.57
C PRO A 368 -11.67 -1.33 8.28
N ALA A 369 -11.77 -2.37 9.09
CA ALA A 369 -11.02 -3.62 8.89
C ALA A 369 -11.43 -4.42 7.64
N LEU A 370 -12.56 -4.10 7.01
CA LEU A 370 -13.07 -4.80 5.82
C LEU A 370 -12.92 -3.98 4.54
N THR A 371 -12.38 -2.78 4.64
CA THR A 371 -12.29 -1.80 3.56
C THR A 371 -11.59 -2.38 2.33
N THR A 372 -10.42 -3.00 2.52
CA THR A 372 -9.66 -3.62 1.42
C THR A 372 -10.49 -4.68 0.71
N ALA A 373 -11.13 -5.60 1.44
CA ALA A 373 -11.93 -6.67 0.84
C ALA A 373 -13.12 -6.13 0.02
N ILE A 374 -13.77 -5.05 0.48
CA ILE A 374 -14.86 -4.39 -0.24
C ILE A 374 -14.33 -3.67 -1.48
N GLY A 375 -13.21 -2.96 -1.35
CA GLY A 375 -12.53 -2.31 -2.48
C GLY A 375 -12.12 -3.30 -3.57
N LEU A 376 -11.67 -4.50 -3.20
CA LEU A 376 -11.41 -5.60 -4.14
C LEU A 376 -12.67 -6.04 -4.89
N LEU A 377 -13.83 -6.13 -4.23
CA LEU A 377 -15.11 -6.39 -4.91
C LEU A 377 -15.45 -5.27 -5.91
N MET A 378 -15.27 -4.00 -5.53
CA MET A 378 -15.52 -2.86 -6.40
C MET A 378 -14.64 -2.92 -7.66
N LYS A 379 -13.34 -3.11 -7.49
CA LYS A 379 -12.38 -3.27 -8.60
C LYS A 379 -12.71 -4.46 -9.49
N ALA A 380 -13.12 -5.57 -8.92
CA ALA A 380 -13.53 -6.76 -9.65
C ALA A 380 -14.78 -6.51 -10.51
N TYR A 381 -15.74 -5.72 -10.04
CA TYR A 381 -16.91 -5.31 -10.84
C TYR A 381 -16.53 -4.38 -11.99
N GLU A 382 -15.61 -3.43 -11.77
CA GLU A 382 -15.07 -2.55 -12.82
C GLU A 382 -14.37 -3.37 -13.92
N ASP A 383 -13.50 -4.31 -13.53
CA ASP A 383 -12.78 -5.18 -14.44
C ASP A 383 -13.74 -6.04 -15.29
N ARG A 384 -14.75 -6.66 -14.67
CA ARG A 384 -15.77 -7.42 -15.39
C ARG A 384 -16.56 -6.55 -16.40
N ALA A 385 -16.85 -5.30 -16.03
CA ALA A 385 -17.56 -4.38 -16.92
C ALA A 385 -16.70 -4.02 -18.13
N GLN A 386 -15.43 -3.72 -17.93
CA GLN A 386 -14.45 -3.42 -18.99
C GLN A 386 -14.21 -4.63 -19.91
N ASN A 387 -14.03 -5.82 -19.33
CA ASN A 387 -13.81 -7.05 -20.09
C ASN A 387 -15.04 -7.46 -20.93
N LYS A 388 -16.27 -7.26 -20.44
CA LYS A 388 -17.48 -7.43 -21.23
C LYS A 388 -17.53 -6.48 -22.43
N THR A 389 -17.06 -5.24 -22.26
CA THR A 389 -17.00 -4.24 -23.34
C THR A 389 -15.96 -4.63 -24.38
N ILE A 390 -14.78 -5.10 -23.94
CA ILE A 390 -13.69 -5.56 -24.82
C ILE A 390 -14.14 -6.80 -25.63
N ASN A 391 -14.78 -7.78 -24.98
CA ASN A 391 -15.25 -8.99 -25.63
C ASN A 391 -16.38 -8.75 -26.64
N ARG A 392 -17.16 -7.67 -26.49
CA ARG A 392 -18.16 -7.25 -27.50
C ARG A 392 -17.55 -6.56 -28.72
N SER A 393 -16.30 -6.05 -28.60
CA SER A 393 -15.64 -5.24 -29.63
C SER A 393 -14.53 -5.98 -30.40
N ARG A 394 -14.27 -7.27 -30.12
CA ARG A 394 -13.13 -7.99 -30.68
C ARG A 394 -13.51 -8.75 -31.95
N PRO A 395 -13.04 -8.33 -33.16
CA PRO A 395 -12.90 -9.24 -34.28
C PRO A 395 -11.73 -10.20 -34.02
N LEU A 396 -11.87 -11.42 -34.51
CA LEU A 396 -10.91 -12.52 -34.38
C LEU A 396 -9.46 -12.13 -34.69
N SER A 397 -8.58 -12.54 -33.80
CA SER A 397 -7.15 -12.24 -33.61
C SER A 397 -6.23 -12.25 -34.83
N PRO A 398 -5.14 -11.47 -34.79
CA PRO A 398 -3.88 -11.81 -35.43
C PRO A 398 -2.94 -12.56 -34.48
N ARG A 399 -2.14 -13.46 -35.06
CA ARG A 399 -1.15 -14.34 -34.44
C ARG A 399 -0.09 -13.58 -33.61
N PRO A 400 0.52 -14.23 -32.59
CA PRO A 400 1.60 -13.61 -31.81
C PRO A 400 2.80 -13.30 -32.72
N ALA A 401 3.37 -12.11 -32.54
CA ALA A 401 4.57 -11.65 -33.23
C ALA A 401 5.78 -12.53 -32.87
N THR A 402 6.58 -12.90 -33.86
CA THR A 402 7.81 -13.65 -33.66
C THR A 402 8.91 -12.80 -33.01
N LYS A 403 9.83 -13.44 -32.27
CA LYS A 403 10.92 -12.80 -31.53
C LYS A 403 11.76 -11.79 -32.31
N GLU A 404 11.74 -11.80 -33.62
CA GLU A 404 12.51 -10.90 -34.48
C GLU A 404 11.90 -9.48 -34.62
N GLN A 405 10.59 -9.32 -34.42
CA GLN A 405 9.93 -7.99 -34.52
C GLN A 405 10.11 -7.12 -33.25
N LEU A 406 10.47 -7.72 -32.12
CA LEU A 406 10.72 -7.03 -30.84
C LEU A 406 12.11 -6.37 -30.76
N SER A 407 13.04 -6.69 -31.68
CA SER A 407 14.41 -6.16 -31.66
C SER A 407 14.56 -4.74 -32.22
N ASN A 408 13.53 -4.18 -32.87
CA ASN A 408 13.62 -2.90 -33.58
C ASN A 408 12.83 -1.74 -32.94
N THR A 409 12.21 -1.95 -31.78
CA THR A 409 11.57 -0.84 -31.06
C THR A 409 12.55 -0.26 -30.05
N GLY A 410 12.83 1.04 -30.16
CA GLY A 410 13.78 1.79 -29.32
C GLY A 410 13.51 1.76 -27.80
N VAL A 411 12.44 1.07 -27.37
CA VAL A 411 11.98 0.90 -26.00
C VAL A 411 12.97 0.10 -25.14
N LYS A 412 13.67 -0.91 -25.71
CA LYS A 412 14.66 -1.69 -24.96
C LYS A 412 15.87 -0.88 -24.48
N ARG A 413 16.24 0.19 -25.18
CA ARG A 413 17.42 1.00 -24.82
C ARG A 413 17.15 1.90 -23.61
N ASN A 414 15.95 2.47 -23.51
CA ASN A 414 15.66 3.47 -22.47
C ASN A 414 15.51 2.87 -21.06
N LEU A 415 14.96 1.67 -20.93
CA LEU A 415 14.80 1.05 -19.60
C LEU A 415 16.14 0.56 -19.04
N ASN A 416 16.95 -0.10 -19.87
CA ASN A 416 18.29 -0.57 -19.46
C ASN A 416 19.24 0.60 -19.14
N ASP A 417 19.22 1.70 -19.93
CA ASP A 417 20.00 2.90 -19.63
C ASP A 417 19.59 3.58 -18.32
N PHE A 418 18.29 3.54 -17.98
CA PHE A 418 17.78 4.06 -16.72
C PHE A 418 18.28 3.27 -15.51
N TYR A 419 18.28 1.92 -15.59
CA TYR A 419 18.77 1.05 -14.51
C TYR A 419 20.30 1.11 -14.38
N GLN A 420 21.03 1.16 -15.47
CA GLN A 420 22.50 1.28 -15.49
C GLN A 420 22.97 2.63 -14.90
N ARG A 421 22.31 3.74 -15.20
CA ARG A 421 22.64 5.06 -14.62
C ARG A 421 22.44 5.11 -13.11
N ARG A 422 21.50 4.36 -12.57
CA ARG A 422 21.23 4.33 -11.12
C ARG A 422 22.22 3.46 -10.35
N GLN A 423 22.77 2.40 -10.93
CA GLN A 423 23.88 1.64 -10.37
C GLN A 423 25.15 2.47 -10.30
N ASN A 424 25.46 3.24 -11.34
CA ASN A 424 26.64 4.11 -11.38
C ASN A 424 26.58 5.33 -10.42
N ILE A 425 25.41 5.74 -9.98
CA ILE A 425 25.25 6.82 -8.97
C ILE A 425 25.57 6.29 -7.56
N ASN A 426 25.33 5.02 -7.28
CA ASN A 426 25.64 4.41 -5.98
C ASN A 426 27.11 3.98 -5.85
N GLU A 427 27.83 3.79 -6.95
CA GLU A 427 29.27 3.43 -6.94
C GLU A 427 30.22 4.65 -7.01
N GLY A 428 29.69 5.88 -7.14
CA GLY A 428 30.46 7.09 -7.37
C GLY A 428 30.90 7.89 -6.12
N THR A 429 30.78 7.36 -4.91
CA THR A 429 31.12 8.07 -3.67
C THR A 429 32.20 7.42 -2.82
N GLU A 430 33.06 6.58 -3.39
CA GLU A 430 34.29 6.16 -2.73
C GLU A 430 35.47 6.21 -3.70
N GLY A 431 36.47 7.09 -3.39
CA GLY A 431 37.81 6.98 -3.94
C GLY A 431 38.27 8.14 -4.80
N GLY A 432 39.09 8.99 -4.24
CA GLY A 432 39.86 9.98 -4.96
C GLY A 432 40.77 10.80 -4.07
N GLU A 433 41.75 10.15 -3.44
CA GLU A 433 42.94 10.83 -2.94
C GLU A 433 43.96 11.04 -4.06
N GLY A 434 44.64 12.23 -3.99
CA GLY A 434 46.00 12.33 -4.50
C GLY A 434 46.24 13.35 -5.61
N GLY A 435 47.02 14.36 -5.32
CA GLY A 435 47.75 15.15 -6.33
C GLY A 435 48.15 16.57 -5.88
N GLU A 436 49.38 16.64 -5.47
CA GLU A 436 50.18 17.79 -4.97
C GLU A 436 50.21 19.06 -5.85
N GLY A 437 50.50 20.19 -5.17
CA GLY A 437 51.42 21.16 -5.70
C GLY A 437 51.03 22.64 -5.60
N GLY A 438 51.75 23.43 -4.76
CA GLY A 438 51.93 24.84 -5.08
C GLY A 438 51.80 25.86 -3.92
N GLU A 439 52.94 26.27 -3.46
CA GLU A 439 53.33 27.26 -2.43
C GLU A 439 52.58 28.61 -2.40
N GLY A 440 52.54 29.19 -1.19
CA GLY A 440 52.81 30.61 -1.04
C GLY A 440 51.94 31.42 -0.06
N GLY A 441 52.45 31.79 1.11
CA GLY A 441 52.11 33.08 1.70
C GLY A 441 51.48 33.13 3.10
N ASN A 442 52.37 33.38 4.05
CA ASN A 442 52.19 33.82 5.45
C ASN A 442 51.03 34.82 5.69
N ASN A 443 50.23 34.67 6.73
CA ASN A 443 50.30 35.59 7.89
C ASN A 443 49.49 35.15 9.11
N LYS A 444 50.10 35.36 10.26
CA LYS A 444 49.61 35.07 11.62
C LYS A 444 48.47 36.02 12.02
N THR A 445 47.44 35.52 12.67
CA THR A 445 46.96 36.13 13.93
C THR A 445 46.15 35.12 14.77
N LYS A 446 46.58 34.93 16.00
CA LYS A 446 45.91 34.17 17.05
C LYS A 446 44.62 34.87 17.48
N LYS A 447 43.51 34.14 17.55
CA LYS A 447 42.43 34.39 18.51
C LYS A 447 41.87 33.07 19.01
N THR A 448 42.06 32.84 20.29
CA THR A 448 41.45 31.80 21.12
C THR A 448 39.95 32.00 21.15
N THR A 449 39.16 31.00 20.76
CA THR A 449 37.74 30.98 21.07
C THR A 449 37.35 29.58 21.51
N ILE A 450 36.64 29.54 22.60
CA ILE A 450 36.15 28.44 23.39
C ILE A 450 35.29 27.53 22.47
N LYS A 451 35.59 26.22 22.48
CA LYS A 451 34.76 25.20 21.84
C LYS A 451 33.50 24.94 22.69
N ASP A 452 32.37 25.53 22.33
CA ASP A 452 31.06 25.03 22.72
C ASP A 452 30.80 23.76 21.95
N ASN A 453 30.78 22.65 22.68
CA ASN A 453 30.45 21.32 22.19
C ASN A 453 28.93 21.22 22.07
N LYS A 454 28.32 21.85 21.05
CA LYS A 454 26.94 21.54 20.64
C LYS A 454 26.97 20.24 19.85
N GLN A 455 26.59 19.14 20.51
CA GLN A 455 26.15 17.94 19.79
C GLN A 455 24.99 18.34 18.89
N GLU A 456 25.21 18.41 17.59
CA GLU A 456 24.15 18.54 16.59
C GLU A 456 23.23 17.34 16.73
N LYS A 457 21.99 17.60 17.07
CA LYS A 457 20.93 16.55 17.04
C LYS A 457 20.87 16.03 15.60
N PRO A 458 20.95 14.70 15.38
CA PRO A 458 20.89 14.15 14.03
C PRO A 458 19.61 14.63 13.33
N SER A 459 19.69 14.91 12.02
CA SER A 459 18.56 15.36 11.23
C SER A 459 17.40 14.34 11.33
N ALA A 460 16.15 14.78 11.16
CA ALA A 460 14.97 13.92 11.21
C ALA A 460 15.14 12.70 10.30
N ILE A 461 15.71 12.89 9.10
CA ILE A 461 16.00 11.81 8.14
C ILE A 461 17.00 10.79 8.71
N LYS A 462 18.05 11.24 9.41
CA LYS A 462 19.06 10.33 9.97
C LYS A 462 18.52 9.53 11.16
N ARG A 463 17.64 10.13 11.97
CA ARG A 463 16.89 9.43 13.04
C ARG A 463 15.91 8.40 12.44
N PHE A 464 15.23 8.77 11.36
CA PHE A 464 14.34 7.93 10.59
C PHE A 464 15.07 6.69 10.04
N LEU A 465 16.15 6.87 9.30
CA LEU A 465 16.93 5.76 8.71
C LEU A 465 17.52 4.84 9.77
N ASN A 466 17.96 5.36 10.91
CA ASN A 466 18.45 4.55 12.01
C ASN A 466 17.32 3.70 12.62
N ARG A 467 16.16 4.29 12.91
CA ARG A 467 15.00 3.54 13.44
C ARG A 467 14.51 2.45 12.47
N LEU A 468 14.49 2.75 11.16
CA LEU A 468 14.12 1.77 10.14
C LEU A 468 15.13 0.62 10.10
N ARG A 469 16.42 0.93 10.14
CA ARG A 469 17.47 -0.08 10.16
C ARG A 469 17.40 -0.94 11.43
N ASP A 470 17.33 -0.32 12.60
CA ASP A 470 17.23 -1.02 13.88
C ASP A 470 16.02 -1.96 13.91
N TYR A 471 14.87 -1.51 13.38
CA TYR A 471 13.66 -2.32 13.23
C TYR A 471 13.82 -3.51 12.26
N LEU A 472 14.55 -3.31 11.15
CA LEU A 472 14.78 -4.38 10.17
C LEU A 472 15.80 -5.40 10.66
N GLU A 473 16.84 -4.97 11.41
CA GLU A 473 17.88 -5.83 11.99
C GLU A 473 17.35 -6.68 13.17
N GLU A 474 16.43 -6.13 14.00
CA GLU A 474 15.82 -6.90 15.10
C GLU A 474 14.98 -8.09 14.59
N ASP A 475 14.31 -7.98 13.46
CA ASP A 475 13.49 -9.05 12.90
C ASP A 475 14.34 -10.14 12.20
N GLU A 476 15.53 -9.81 11.64
CA GLU A 476 16.43 -10.81 11.05
C GLU A 476 17.07 -11.73 12.14
N ILE A 477 17.18 -11.25 13.36
CA ILE A 477 17.71 -12.01 14.49
C ILE A 477 16.66 -13.00 15.01
N GLU A 478 15.37 -12.59 15.10
CA GLU A 478 14.28 -13.47 15.53
C GLU A 478 13.95 -14.58 14.50
N ASP A 479 14.10 -14.30 13.18
CA ASP A 479 13.85 -15.27 12.10
C ASP A 479 14.94 -16.37 12.01
N ASN A 480 16.13 -16.16 12.60
CA ASN A 480 17.23 -17.13 12.61
C ASN A 480 17.26 -18.04 13.88
N GLU A 481 16.41 -17.79 14.86
CA GLU A 481 16.30 -18.60 16.10
C GLU A 481 15.07 -19.55 16.13
N ILE A 482 14.32 -19.65 15.02
CA ILE A 482 13.21 -20.60 14.81
C ILE A 482 13.60 -21.58 13.71
#